data_21f7b2c417e4e3712f27a9f5e1284065
#
_entry.id   21f7b2c417e4e3712f27a9f5e1284065
#
_cell.length_a   1.000
_cell.length_b   1.000
_cell.length_c   1.000
_cell.angle_alpha   90.00
_cell.angle_beta   90.00
_cell.angle_gamma   90.00
#
_symmetry.space_group_name_H-M   'P 1'
#
loop_
_entity.id
_entity.type
_entity.pdbx_description
1 polymer ?
#
loop_
_entity_poly.entity_id
_entity_poly.type
_entity_poly.pdbx_seq_one_letter_code
_entity_poly.pdbx_strand_id
1 'polypeptide(L)'
;MTSKRITDNLDALLGVLTPEITQRLTEINRGDDLLEVILDIGRIPTARFIDAEVALSESEVRMEDLEYVTSRIGEFDADNRAGIERTLHRISAIRNRHRHIVGMTCRVGRAVYGTIDIIEDLVSSGKSLLLLGRPGVGKTTLLREAARILAEKKRVVIVDTSNEIAGDGDVPHPAIGRARRMQVREPSQQHEVMIEGVENHNPEVIVIDEIGRELEAAAARTIAERGVQLVGTAHGNSLENLLLNPTLSDLIGGIESVTLSDEEARRRGTQKTVLERRAAPTFDVLIEIQDRERLAVHHDVAAAVDSMLRGRPLSPELRYRDDQGEVHVQSAQAVRGPSARGDGGYRRQAALPTAHGAENGELPYSPTPPHMPGTPLSTIRVYAYGVARNRLRAAAKRLHVPAVLVDDPGQAEVFVTLRAYFRKRQRVISDAEARRTPIYVLRANTVTQMESFLSDLFNLQETPEDDSPMDEALQETNQAIQAVLNGARSVDLNPASSYVRRLQHQMARQANLISHSYGKEPHRRVRIFRD
;
A
#
# COMPACT_ATOMS: atom_id res chain seq x y z
N MET A 1 8.52 32.11 0.20
CA MET A 1 7.43 31.44 -0.57
C MET A 1 8.04 30.85 -1.83
N THR A 2 8.45 29.62 -1.82
CA THR A 2 8.84 28.89 -3.04
C THR A 2 7.56 28.44 -3.71
N SER A 3 7.10 29.19 -4.72
CA SER A 3 5.93 28.77 -5.53
C SER A 3 6.25 27.43 -6.18
N LYS A 4 5.36 26.44 -6.07
CA LYS A 4 5.46 25.19 -6.81
C LYS A 4 5.60 25.52 -8.30
N ARG A 5 6.77 25.26 -8.88
CA ARG A 5 7.02 25.45 -10.31
C ARG A 5 6.75 24.13 -11.01
N ILE A 6 5.88 24.15 -12.00
CA ILE A 6 5.58 22.99 -12.85
C ILE A 6 6.25 23.22 -14.20
N THR A 7 6.96 22.20 -14.69
CA THR A 7 7.50 22.15 -16.04
C THR A 7 7.06 20.85 -16.69
N ASP A 8 6.48 20.91 -17.86
CA ASP A 8 5.97 19.74 -18.56
C ASP A 8 6.61 19.48 -19.92
N ASN A 9 7.33 20.45 -20.49
CA ASN A 9 7.92 20.34 -21.83
C ASN A 9 6.89 19.84 -22.88
N LEU A 10 5.64 20.33 -22.79
CA LEU A 10 4.52 19.89 -23.63
C LEU A 10 4.82 20.02 -25.13
N ASP A 11 5.58 21.04 -25.53
CA ASP A 11 6.00 21.25 -26.92
C ASP A 11 6.75 20.03 -27.49
N ALA A 12 7.54 19.32 -26.66
CA ALA A 12 8.23 18.12 -27.10
C ALA A 12 7.23 16.97 -27.39
N LEU A 13 6.18 16.83 -26.61
CA LEU A 13 5.11 15.87 -26.88
C LEU A 13 4.32 16.25 -28.13
N LEU A 14 3.95 17.52 -28.27
CA LEU A 14 3.24 18.01 -29.45
C LEU A 14 4.06 17.81 -30.73
N GLY A 15 5.38 17.94 -30.65
CA GLY A 15 6.30 17.75 -31.78
C GLY A 15 6.39 16.31 -32.31
N VAL A 16 6.02 15.30 -31.51
CA VAL A 16 5.99 13.89 -31.95
C VAL A 16 4.62 13.44 -32.45
N LEU A 17 3.55 14.18 -32.12
CA LEU A 17 2.20 13.91 -32.60
C LEU A 17 2.03 14.40 -34.05
N THR A 18 1.04 13.86 -34.75
CA THR A 18 0.73 14.32 -36.13
C THR A 18 0.34 15.80 -36.12
N PRO A 19 0.64 16.54 -37.21
CA PRO A 19 0.34 17.97 -37.30
C PRO A 19 -1.13 18.32 -37.05
N GLU A 20 -2.05 17.49 -37.50
CA GLU A 20 -3.51 17.67 -37.32
C GLU A 20 -3.86 17.61 -35.81
N ILE A 21 -3.38 16.58 -35.10
CA ILE A 21 -3.62 16.41 -33.67
C ILE A 21 -2.97 17.56 -32.88
N THR A 22 -1.76 17.94 -33.25
CA THR A 22 -1.02 19.05 -32.61
C THR A 22 -1.76 20.36 -32.77
N GLN A 23 -2.23 20.68 -33.99
CA GLN A 23 -3.01 21.87 -34.26
C GLN A 23 -4.28 21.89 -33.39
N ARG A 24 -5.01 20.78 -33.37
CA ARG A 24 -6.26 20.67 -32.59
C ARG A 24 -6.03 20.85 -31.08
N LEU A 25 -4.98 20.26 -30.52
CA LEU A 25 -4.61 20.45 -29.11
C LEU A 25 -4.24 21.91 -28.83
N THR A 26 -3.55 22.57 -29.75
CA THR A 26 -3.19 23.99 -29.63
C THR A 26 -4.43 24.90 -29.68
N GLU A 27 -5.40 24.60 -30.56
CA GLU A 27 -6.68 25.31 -30.62
C GLU A 27 -7.51 25.18 -29.34
N ILE A 28 -7.51 23.98 -28.71
CA ILE A 28 -8.18 23.73 -27.42
C ILE A 28 -7.54 24.54 -26.30
N ASN A 29 -6.23 24.80 -26.40
CA ASN A 29 -5.44 25.64 -25.46
C ASN A 29 -5.63 25.29 -23.97
N ARG A 30 -5.62 23.98 -23.67
CA ARG A 30 -5.75 23.43 -22.29
C ARG A 30 -4.57 22.53 -21.93
N GLY A 31 -3.36 22.94 -22.31
CA GLY A 31 -2.14 22.16 -22.07
C GLY A 31 -1.93 21.78 -20.62
N ASP A 32 -2.23 22.69 -19.69
CA ASP A 32 -2.04 22.46 -18.25
C ASP A 32 -2.92 21.35 -17.69
N ASP A 33 -4.09 21.11 -18.28
CA ASP A 33 -5.06 20.11 -17.84
C ASP A 33 -4.93 18.79 -18.61
N LEU A 34 -4.12 18.74 -19.67
CA LEU A 34 -3.97 17.56 -20.52
C LEU A 34 -3.30 16.43 -19.74
N LEU A 35 -3.95 15.27 -19.71
CA LEU A 35 -3.43 14.07 -19.03
C LEU A 35 -2.78 13.10 -20.02
N GLU A 36 -3.48 12.80 -21.12
CA GLU A 36 -3.01 11.85 -22.13
C GLU A 36 -3.71 12.06 -23.47
N VAL A 37 -3.04 11.61 -24.53
CA VAL A 37 -3.60 11.51 -25.90
C VAL A 37 -3.65 10.03 -26.27
N ILE A 38 -4.78 9.58 -26.79
CA ILE A 38 -5.05 8.17 -27.13
C ILE A 38 -5.21 8.05 -28.64
N LEU A 39 -4.45 7.15 -29.23
CA LEU A 39 -4.43 6.86 -30.66
C LEU A 39 -4.63 5.36 -30.86
N ASP A 40 -5.82 4.93 -31.26
CA ASP A 40 -6.14 3.54 -31.57
C ASP A 40 -6.60 3.41 -33.02
N ILE A 41 -6.05 2.47 -33.78
CA ILE A 41 -6.42 2.25 -35.19
C ILE A 41 -7.92 2.01 -35.30
N GLY A 42 -8.55 2.72 -36.26
CA GLY A 42 -9.98 2.62 -36.53
C GLY A 42 -10.86 3.31 -35.48
N ARG A 43 -10.26 4.17 -34.63
CA ARG A 43 -10.98 5.03 -33.70
C ARG A 43 -10.58 6.49 -33.87
N ILE A 44 -11.46 7.39 -33.49
CA ILE A 44 -11.16 8.82 -33.45
C ILE A 44 -10.12 9.09 -32.36
N PRO A 45 -9.03 9.84 -32.66
CA PRO A 45 -8.05 10.20 -31.66
C PRO A 45 -8.67 11.07 -30.58
N THR A 46 -8.37 10.80 -29.31
CA THR A 46 -8.95 11.53 -28.19
C THR A 46 -7.87 12.08 -27.25
N ALA A 47 -8.15 13.25 -26.67
CA ALA A 47 -7.38 13.82 -25.57
C ALA A 47 -8.19 13.75 -24.28
N ARG A 48 -7.57 13.25 -23.21
CA ARG A 48 -8.15 13.23 -21.88
C ARG A 48 -7.57 14.35 -21.04
N PHE A 49 -8.46 15.19 -20.53
CA PHE A 49 -8.20 16.27 -19.60
C PHE A 49 -8.65 15.87 -18.19
N ILE A 50 -8.37 16.71 -17.19
CA ILE A 50 -8.75 16.43 -15.79
C ILE A 50 -10.27 16.23 -15.64
N ASP A 51 -11.07 16.96 -16.40
CA ASP A 51 -12.54 17.04 -16.28
C ASP A 51 -13.30 16.49 -17.51
N ALA A 52 -12.64 16.26 -18.64
CA ALA A 52 -13.28 15.91 -19.91
C ALA A 52 -12.41 15.04 -20.81
N GLU A 53 -13.06 14.38 -21.76
CA GLU A 53 -12.43 13.72 -22.90
C GLU A 53 -12.93 14.41 -24.19
N VAL A 54 -12.00 14.75 -25.08
CA VAL A 54 -12.27 15.54 -26.30
C VAL A 54 -11.73 14.82 -27.52
N ALA A 55 -12.53 14.71 -28.58
CA ALA A 55 -12.10 14.22 -29.88
C ALA A 55 -11.16 15.24 -30.56
N LEU A 56 -10.05 14.73 -31.11
CA LEU A 56 -9.02 15.56 -31.75
C LEU A 56 -9.11 15.64 -33.26
N SER A 57 -9.88 14.76 -33.89
CA SER A 57 -10.13 14.73 -35.34
C SER A 57 -11.51 14.16 -35.59
N GLU A 58 -12.03 14.34 -36.80
CA GLU A 58 -13.20 13.64 -37.33
C GLU A 58 -12.81 12.33 -38.04
N SER A 59 -11.54 12.17 -38.36
CA SER A 59 -10.98 11.01 -39.05
C SER A 59 -10.48 9.98 -38.04
N GLU A 60 -10.64 8.70 -38.40
CA GLU A 60 -10.09 7.59 -37.60
C GLU A 60 -8.56 7.53 -37.74
N VAL A 61 -7.90 7.10 -36.66
CA VAL A 61 -6.45 6.85 -36.63
C VAL A 61 -6.10 5.73 -37.60
N ARG A 62 -5.09 5.98 -38.42
CA ARG A 62 -4.53 5.05 -39.39
C ARG A 62 -3.17 4.54 -38.95
N MET A 63 -2.65 3.53 -39.64
CA MET A 63 -1.33 2.99 -39.38
C MET A 63 -0.23 4.05 -39.54
N GLU A 64 -0.36 4.91 -40.58
CA GLU A 64 0.58 5.97 -40.87
C GLU A 64 0.72 6.98 -39.72
N ASP A 65 -0.37 7.24 -38.98
CA ASP A 65 -0.36 8.12 -37.80
C ASP A 65 0.47 7.52 -36.66
N LEU A 66 0.33 6.21 -36.41
CA LEU A 66 1.14 5.52 -35.42
C LEU A 66 2.61 5.43 -35.84
N GLU A 67 2.90 5.19 -37.12
CA GLU A 67 4.25 5.18 -37.67
C GLU A 67 4.88 6.58 -37.59
N TYR A 68 4.10 7.64 -37.81
CA TYR A 68 4.58 9.02 -37.65
C TYR A 68 5.07 9.26 -36.21
N VAL A 69 4.31 8.84 -35.20
CA VAL A 69 4.70 9.00 -33.80
C VAL A 69 5.90 8.11 -33.47
N THR A 70 5.87 6.82 -33.84
CA THR A 70 6.95 5.87 -33.52
C THR A 70 8.30 6.26 -34.13
N SER A 71 8.30 6.91 -35.29
CA SER A 71 9.53 7.38 -35.94
C SER A 71 10.19 8.57 -35.22
N ARG A 72 9.51 9.19 -34.24
CA ARG A 72 9.96 10.41 -33.53
C ARG A 72 10.22 10.21 -32.06
N ILE A 73 10.03 9.00 -31.55
CA ILE A 73 10.27 8.64 -30.15
C ILE A 73 11.37 7.58 -30.06
N GLY A 74 11.83 7.27 -28.85
CA GLY A 74 12.75 6.18 -28.59
C GLY A 74 12.17 4.80 -28.87
N GLU A 75 12.99 3.77 -28.81
CA GLU A 75 12.53 2.38 -28.93
C GLU A 75 11.67 1.99 -27.73
N PHE A 76 10.69 1.11 -27.97
CA PHE A 76 9.87 0.57 -26.90
C PHE A 76 10.62 -0.48 -26.11
N ASP A 77 10.57 -0.35 -24.80
CA ASP A 77 11.11 -1.32 -23.85
C ASP A 77 10.30 -2.64 -23.79
N ALA A 78 10.70 -3.54 -22.88
CA ALA A 78 10.01 -4.82 -22.66
C ALA A 78 8.56 -4.66 -22.16
N ASP A 79 8.23 -3.53 -21.52
CA ASP A 79 6.90 -3.20 -21.03
C ASP A 79 6.07 -2.44 -22.08
N ASN A 80 6.55 -2.33 -23.33
CA ASN A 80 5.95 -1.55 -24.41
C ASN A 80 5.83 -0.05 -24.07
N ARG A 81 6.83 0.51 -23.39
CA ARG A 81 6.94 1.93 -23.06
C ARG A 81 8.08 2.54 -23.83
N ALA A 82 7.92 3.79 -24.22
CA ALA A 82 8.95 4.63 -24.81
C ALA A 82 8.78 6.06 -24.28
N GLY A 83 9.86 6.82 -24.28
CA GLY A 83 9.84 8.22 -23.87
C GLY A 83 10.38 9.15 -24.93
N ILE A 84 10.38 10.43 -24.58
CA ILE A 84 10.97 11.51 -25.35
C ILE A 84 12.13 12.07 -24.55
N GLU A 85 13.30 12.25 -25.17
CA GLU A 85 14.48 12.75 -24.50
C GLU A 85 14.25 14.05 -23.71
N ARG A 86 14.86 14.14 -22.54
CA ARG A 86 14.76 15.31 -21.63
C ARG A 86 13.34 15.60 -21.15
N THR A 87 12.40 14.67 -21.27
CA THR A 87 11.02 14.82 -20.81
C THR A 87 10.63 13.71 -19.83
N LEU A 88 9.48 13.89 -19.19
CA LEU A 88 8.84 12.87 -18.36
C LEU A 88 7.61 12.28 -19.07
N HIS A 89 7.41 12.59 -20.35
CA HIS A 89 6.33 12.01 -21.13
C HIS A 89 6.59 10.52 -21.33
N ARG A 90 5.52 9.73 -21.27
CA ARG A 90 5.57 8.30 -21.49
C ARG A 90 4.57 7.88 -22.56
N ILE A 91 5.04 7.16 -23.53
CA ILE A 91 4.24 6.62 -24.60
C ILE A 91 4.17 5.12 -24.43
N SER A 92 2.96 4.59 -24.30
CA SER A 92 2.71 3.16 -24.11
C SER A 92 2.01 2.59 -25.34
N ALA A 93 2.59 1.54 -25.93
CA ALA A 93 2.05 0.90 -27.12
C ALA A 93 1.11 -0.26 -26.78
N ILE A 94 0.02 -0.37 -27.52
CA ILE A 94 -0.83 -1.55 -27.59
C ILE A 94 -0.43 -2.34 -28.83
N ARG A 95 -0.09 -3.63 -28.66
CA ARG A 95 0.31 -4.51 -29.77
C ARG A 95 -0.73 -5.59 -30.02
N ASN A 96 -0.91 -5.92 -31.29
CA ASN A 96 -1.71 -7.07 -31.68
C ASN A 96 -0.94 -8.39 -31.47
N ARG A 97 -1.58 -9.55 -31.79
CA ARG A 97 -0.98 -10.90 -31.70
C ARG A 97 0.30 -11.08 -32.53
N HIS A 98 0.49 -10.24 -33.56
CA HIS A 98 1.67 -10.26 -34.44
C HIS A 98 2.74 -9.24 -34.02
N ARG A 99 2.59 -8.64 -32.83
CA ARG A 99 3.46 -7.60 -32.24
C ARG A 99 3.46 -6.26 -32.98
N HIS A 100 2.59 -6.03 -33.95
CA HIS A 100 2.43 -4.71 -34.57
C HIS A 100 1.70 -3.78 -33.60
N ILE A 101 2.13 -2.52 -33.56
CA ILE A 101 1.49 -1.48 -32.77
C ILE A 101 0.13 -1.15 -33.43
N VAL A 102 -0.94 -1.23 -32.65
CA VAL A 102 -2.32 -0.95 -33.09
C VAL A 102 -2.96 0.15 -32.25
N GLY A 103 -2.28 0.64 -31.25
CA GLY A 103 -2.72 1.77 -30.44
C GLY A 103 -1.58 2.31 -29.59
N MET A 104 -1.73 3.54 -29.13
CA MET A 104 -0.80 4.25 -28.26
C MET A 104 -1.52 5.12 -27.26
N THR A 105 -0.96 5.22 -26.06
CA THR A 105 -1.34 6.20 -25.06
C THR A 105 -0.14 7.10 -24.78
N CYS A 106 -0.23 8.36 -25.17
CA CYS A 106 0.80 9.37 -24.96
C CYS A 106 0.47 10.16 -23.68
N ARG A 107 1.11 9.83 -22.56
CA ARG A 107 0.85 10.44 -21.25
C ARG A 107 1.73 11.65 -21.03
N VAL A 108 1.13 12.74 -20.57
CA VAL A 108 1.84 13.96 -20.17
C VAL A 108 2.53 13.78 -18.84
N GLY A 109 3.85 13.82 -18.81
CA GLY A 109 4.67 13.81 -17.60
C GLY A 109 5.03 15.23 -17.19
N ARG A 110 4.90 15.56 -15.90
CA ARG A 110 5.21 16.87 -15.34
C ARG A 110 6.21 16.79 -14.21
N ALA A 111 7.20 17.67 -14.20
CA ALA A 111 8.07 17.86 -13.06
C ALA A 111 7.49 18.96 -12.15
N VAL A 112 7.29 18.63 -10.89
CA VAL A 112 6.82 19.57 -9.87
C VAL A 112 7.98 19.84 -8.91
N TYR A 113 8.31 21.12 -8.71
CA TYR A 113 9.38 21.56 -7.83
C TYR A 113 8.78 22.17 -6.55
N GLY A 114 9.57 22.18 -5.47
CA GLY A 114 9.18 22.79 -4.19
C GLY A 114 8.23 21.92 -3.37
N THR A 115 8.17 20.60 -3.65
CA THR A 115 7.40 19.65 -2.84
C THR A 115 8.19 19.06 -1.69
N ILE A 116 9.53 19.14 -1.76
CA ILE A 116 10.46 18.49 -0.84
C ILE A 116 10.63 19.22 0.50
N ASP A 117 10.30 20.51 0.57
CA ASP A 117 10.45 21.36 1.76
C ASP A 117 9.84 20.74 3.03
N ILE A 118 8.77 19.98 2.89
CA ILE A 118 8.12 19.25 3.99
C ILE A 118 9.02 18.16 4.63
N ILE A 119 10.04 17.68 3.90
CA ILE A 119 11.00 16.64 4.38
C ILE A 119 12.46 17.00 4.07
N GLU A 120 12.78 18.23 3.69
CA GLU A 120 14.12 18.64 3.28
C GLU A 120 15.16 18.41 4.39
N ASP A 121 14.78 18.66 5.64
CA ASP A 121 15.58 18.40 6.83
C ASP A 121 15.96 16.91 6.96
N LEU A 122 15.03 16.01 6.68
CA LEU A 122 15.24 14.56 6.71
C LEU A 122 16.15 14.13 5.58
N VAL A 123 15.90 14.60 4.35
CA VAL A 123 16.72 14.30 3.17
C VAL A 123 18.17 14.73 3.39
N SER A 124 18.37 15.91 3.98
CA SER A 124 19.69 16.48 4.26
C SER A 124 20.40 15.87 5.47
N SER A 125 19.69 15.08 6.29
CA SER A 125 20.24 14.50 7.53
C SER A 125 21.34 13.46 7.33
N GLY A 126 21.49 12.91 6.13
CA GLY A 126 22.39 11.81 5.83
C GLY A 126 21.86 10.41 6.18
N LYS A 127 20.68 10.32 6.77
CA LYS A 127 20.00 9.06 7.08
C LYS A 127 19.38 8.44 5.84
N SER A 128 19.26 7.12 5.82
CA SER A 128 18.54 6.40 4.78
C SER A 128 17.03 6.54 4.96
N LEU A 129 16.32 6.88 3.87
CA LEU A 129 14.90 7.24 3.87
C LEU A 129 14.07 6.27 3.03
N LEU A 130 12.99 5.76 3.58
CA LEU A 130 12.00 4.95 2.86
C LEU A 130 10.65 5.69 2.77
N LEU A 131 10.16 5.90 1.55
CA LEU A 131 8.88 6.52 1.27
C LEU A 131 7.82 5.46 0.98
N LEU A 132 6.74 5.45 1.73
CA LEU A 132 5.57 4.60 1.52
C LEU A 132 4.35 5.45 1.16
N GLY A 133 3.39 4.87 0.45
CA GLY A 133 2.14 5.53 0.13
C GLY A 133 1.45 4.95 -1.09
N ARG A 134 0.19 5.31 -1.30
CA ARG A 134 -0.62 4.82 -2.40
C ARG A 134 -0.06 5.22 -3.77
N PRO A 135 -0.38 4.49 -4.84
CA PRO A 135 -0.06 4.93 -6.19
C PRO A 135 -0.62 6.34 -6.46
N GLY A 136 0.16 7.18 -7.15
CA GLY A 136 -0.26 8.54 -7.54
C GLY A 136 -0.26 9.59 -6.42
N VAL A 137 0.19 9.27 -5.20
CA VAL A 137 0.23 10.21 -4.06
C VAL A 137 1.41 11.19 -4.12
N GLY A 138 2.39 10.96 -5.01
CA GLY A 138 3.55 11.84 -5.20
C GLY A 138 4.90 11.27 -4.78
N LYS A 139 5.01 9.96 -4.52
CA LYS A 139 6.29 9.30 -4.15
C LYS A 139 7.42 9.64 -5.13
N THR A 140 7.23 9.40 -6.42
CA THR A 140 8.21 9.64 -7.47
C THR A 140 8.60 11.13 -7.57
N THR A 141 7.65 12.04 -7.31
CA THR A 141 7.91 13.49 -7.28
C THR A 141 8.86 13.86 -6.13
N LEU A 142 8.57 13.38 -4.90
CA LEU A 142 9.44 13.59 -3.74
C LEU A 142 10.80 12.94 -3.94
N LEU A 143 10.85 11.75 -4.52
CA LEU A 143 12.09 11.03 -4.79
C LEU A 143 12.99 11.78 -5.80
N ARG A 144 12.39 12.32 -6.87
CA ARG A 144 13.09 13.15 -7.86
C ARG A 144 13.65 14.43 -7.25
N GLU A 145 12.86 15.14 -6.45
CA GLU A 145 13.30 16.34 -5.76
C GLU A 145 14.41 16.04 -4.73
N ALA A 146 14.28 14.94 -3.98
CA ALA A 146 15.33 14.49 -3.06
C ALA A 146 16.64 14.22 -3.81
N ALA A 147 16.58 13.51 -4.94
CA ALA A 147 17.76 13.28 -5.78
C ALA A 147 18.40 14.59 -6.25
N ARG A 148 17.59 15.54 -6.72
CA ARG A 148 18.07 16.86 -7.19
C ARG A 148 18.80 17.64 -6.08
N ILE A 149 18.18 17.76 -4.90
CA ILE A 149 18.77 18.52 -3.78
C ILE A 149 20.04 17.85 -3.27
N LEU A 150 20.01 16.53 -3.11
CA LEU A 150 21.20 15.79 -2.67
C LEU A 150 22.35 15.91 -3.69
N ALA A 151 22.04 15.92 -4.99
CA ALA A 151 23.03 16.02 -6.06
C ALA A 151 23.73 17.38 -6.15
N GLU A 152 23.27 18.39 -5.44
CA GLU A 152 23.97 19.68 -5.33
C GLU A 152 25.29 19.56 -4.54
N LYS A 153 25.32 18.64 -3.55
CA LYS A 153 26.44 18.50 -2.60
C LYS A 153 27.08 17.12 -2.57
N LYS A 154 26.42 16.10 -3.08
CA LYS A 154 26.81 14.69 -3.00
C LYS A 154 26.83 14.05 -4.39
N ARG A 155 27.57 12.96 -4.52
CA ARG A 155 27.50 12.09 -5.70
C ARG A 155 26.26 11.20 -5.57
N VAL A 156 25.26 11.49 -6.39
CA VAL A 156 23.98 10.78 -6.39
C VAL A 156 23.87 9.92 -7.64
N VAL A 157 23.52 8.65 -7.46
CA VAL A 157 23.12 7.74 -8.52
C VAL A 157 21.65 7.38 -8.34
N ILE A 158 20.88 7.43 -9.42
CA ILE A 158 19.46 7.04 -9.47
C ILE A 158 19.39 5.72 -10.24
N VAL A 159 18.78 4.71 -9.64
CA VAL A 159 18.37 3.46 -10.29
C VAL A 159 16.90 3.61 -10.65
N ASP A 160 16.63 3.85 -11.93
CA ASP A 160 15.29 4.22 -12.45
C ASP A 160 14.70 3.09 -13.28
N THR A 161 13.95 2.22 -12.63
CA THR A 161 13.41 0.99 -13.26
C THR A 161 12.22 1.28 -14.15
N SER A 162 11.37 2.21 -13.73
CA SER A 162 10.15 2.58 -14.47
C SER A 162 10.34 3.82 -15.33
N ASN A 163 11.56 4.39 -15.37
CA ASN A 163 11.89 5.65 -16.04
C ASN A 163 10.99 6.83 -15.60
N GLU A 164 10.43 6.74 -14.39
CA GLU A 164 9.51 7.75 -13.85
C GLU A 164 10.25 8.90 -13.15
N ILE A 165 11.50 8.67 -12.66
CA ILE A 165 12.27 9.70 -11.96
C ILE A 165 12.91 10.66 -12.95
N ALA A 166 13.64 10.12 -13.92
CA ALA A 166 14.48 10.90 -14.82
C ALA A 166 14.05 10.88 -16.30
N GLY A 167 12.93 10.21 -16.60
CA GLY A 167 12.42 10.04 -17.97
C GLY A 167 13.08 8.86 -18.70
N ASP A 168 12.59 8.55 -19.89
CA ASP A 168 12.91 7.31 -20.59
C ASP A 168 14.01 7.49 -21.68
N GLY A 169 14.20 8.69 -22.23
CA GLY A 169 15.22 8.92 -23.25
C GLY A 169 16.66 8.75 -22.71
N ASP A 170 17.64 8.63 -23.60
CA ASP A 170 19.07 8.50 -23.24
C ASP A 170 19.58 9.72 -22.47
N VAL A 171 19.05 10.90 -22.78
CA VAL A 171 19.34 12.13 -22.05
C VAL A 171 18.29 12.34 -20.95
N PRO A 172 18.68 12.29 -19.66
CA PRO A 172 17.75 12.41 -18.56
C PRO A 172 17.10 13.80 -18.46
N HIS A 173 15.94 13.83 -17.82
CA HIS A 173 15.22 15.09 -17.56
C HIS A 173 16.00 16.01 -16.62
N PRO A 174 16.08 17.33 -16.91
CA PRO A 174 16.84 18.28 -16.08
C PRO A 174 16.41 18.38 -14.61
N ALA A 175 15.20 17.92 -14.27
CA ALA A 175 14.68 17.94 -12.90
C ALA A 175 15.45 17.06 -11.90
N ILE A 176 16.32 16.17 -12.35
CA ILE A 176 17.21 15.41 -11.45
C ILE A 176 18.51 16.17 -11.11
N GLY A 177 18.73 17.35 -11.67
CA GLY A 177 19.92 18.15 -11.44
C GLY A 177 21.19 17.45 -11.89
N ARG A 178 22.17 17.34 -10.98
CA ARG A 178 23.47 16.68 -11.22
C ARG A 178 23.47 15.17 -10.93
N ALA A 179 22.35 14.60 -10.52
CA ALA A 179 22.26 13.17 -10.27
C ALA A 179 22.50 12.38 -11.58
N ARG A 180 23.20 11.26 -11.46
CA ARG A 180 23.45 10.35 -12.57
C ARG A 180 22.38 9.27 -12.59
N ARG A 181 21.78 9.01 -13.73
CA ARG A 181 20.77 7.96 -13.88
C ARG A 181 21.38 6.68 -14.44
N MET A 182 20.98 5.55 -13.87
CA MET A 182 21.14 4.21 -14.42
C MET A 182 19.77 3.67 -14.77
N GLN A 183 19.54 3.37 -16.04
CA GLN A 183 18.31 2.71 -16.49
C GLN A 183 18.42 1.21 -16.23
N VAL A 184 17.30 0.62 -15.86
CA VAL A 184 17.19 -0.83 -15.67
C VAL A 184 16.54 -1.42 -16.91
N ARG A 185 17.28 -2.28 -17.62
CA ARG A 185 16.81 -2.89 -18.85
C ARG A 185 15.57 -3.77 -18.64
N GLU A 186 15.61 -4.59 -17.60
CA GLU A 186 14.53 -5.48 -17.21
C GLU A 186 14.25 -5.31 -15.72
N PRO A 187 13.00 -5.11 -15.29
CA PRO A 187 12.67 -4.94 -13.87
C PRO A 187 13.16 -6.07 -12.96
N SER A 188 13.42 -7.26 -13.52
CA SER A 188 14.01 -8.40 -12.79
C SER A 188 15.47 -8.20 -12.39
N GLN A 189 16.18 -7.32 -13.09
CA GLN A 189 17.60 -7.04 -12.91
C GLN A 189 17.89 -5.79 -12.07
N GLN A 190 16.87 -5.14 -11.52
CA GLN A 190 17.06 -3.94 -10.71
C GLN A 190 18.09 -4.11 -9.61
N HIS A 191 18.07 -5.23 -8.90
CA HIS A 191 19.01 -5.53 -7.82
C HIS A 191 20.47 -5.60 -8.29
N GLU A 192 20.71 -6.08 -9.52
CA GLU A 192 22.05 -6.12 -10.12
C GLU A 192 22.54 -4.70 -10.43
N VAL A 193 21.68 -3.87 -11.04
CA VAL A 193 21.98 -2.46 -11.35
C VAL A 193 22.21 -1.64 -10.08
N MET A 194 21.48 -1.93 -8.99
CA MET A 194 21.72 -1.29 -7.69
C MET A 194 23.13 -1.56 -7.17
N ILE A 195 23.60 -2.81 -7.23
CA ILE A 195 24.95 -3.19 -6.81
C ILE A 195 25.99 -2.61 -7.75
N GLU A 196 25.79 -2.72 -9.07
CA GLU A 196 26.66 -2.13 -10.09
C GLU A 196 26.85 -0.62 -9.87
N GLY A 197 25.75 0.09 -9.56
CA GLY A 197 25.77 1.52 -9.27
C GLY A 197 26.74 1.89 -8.15
N VAL A 198 26.77 1.09 -7.10
CA VAL A 198 27.66 1.32 -5.96
C VAL A 198 29.11 0.91 -6.27
N GLU A 199 29.30 -0.22 -6.93
CA GLU A 199 30.63 -0.76 -7.22
C GLU A 199 31.41 0.07 -8.25
N ASN A 200 30.70 0.50 -9.31
CA ASN A 200 31.38 1.17 -10.45
C ASN A 200 31.35 2.70 -10.35
N HIS A 201 30.41 3.30 -9.63
CA HIS A 201 30.21 4.75 -9.65
C HIS A 201 30.46 5.45 -8.31
N ASN A 202 30.77 4.70 -7.25
CA ASN A 202 31.16 5.20 -5.93
C ASN A 202 30.23 6.36 -5.44
N PRO A 203 28.91 6.17 -5.38
CA PRO A 203 28.00 7.20 -4.93
C PRO A 203 28.06 7.38 -3.42
N GLU A 204 27.72 8.59 -2.95
CA GLU A 204 27.44 8.87 -1.53
C GLU A 204 25.96 8.62 -1.22
N VAL A 205 25.12 8.74 -2.26
CA VAL A 205 23.68 8.49 -2.17
C VAL A 205 23.22 7.66 -3.37
N ILE A 206 22.41 6.66 -3.12
CA ILE A 206 21.68 5.94 -4.14
C ILE A 206 20.17 6.18 -3.97
N VAL A 207 19.52 6.53 -5.07
CA VAL A 207 18.07 6.75 -5.13
C VAL A 207 17.46 5.60 -5.90
N ILE A 208 16.46 4.92 -5.33
CA ILE A 208 15.89 3.69 -5.88
C ILE A 208 14.40 3.89 -6.10
N ASP A 209 13.97 3.73 -7.36
CA ASP A 209 12.55 3.65 -7.68
C ASP A 209 12.04 2.26 -7.31
N GLU A 210 11.03 2.24 -6.50
CA GLU A 210 10.21 1.09 -6.11
C GLU A 210 10.91 -0.25 -5.78
N ILE A 211 11.20 -0.47 -4.50
CA ILE A 211 11.68 -1.76 -4.00
C ILE A 211 10.48 -2.69 -3.78
N GLY A 212 10.35 -3.75 -4.59
CA GLY A 212 9.19 -4.66 -4.57
C GLY A 212 9.54 -6.13 -4.40
N ARG A 213 10.84 -6.51 -4.55
CA ARG A 213 11.29 -7.91 -4.59
C ARG A 213 12.30 -8.22 -3.50
N GLU A 214 12.42 -9.50 -3.16
CA GLU A 214 13.35 -9.98 -2.13
C GLU A 214 14.82 -9.68 -2.46
N LEU A 215 15.23 -9.87 -3.73
CA LEU A 215 16.60 -9.59 -4.17
C LEU A 215 16.92 -8.09 -4.10
N GLU A 216 15.96 -7.22 -4.36
CA GLU A 216 16.10 -5.78 -4.24
C GLU A 216 16.25 -5.35 -2.78
N ALA A 217 15.48 -5.96 -1.86
CA ALA A 217 15.61 -5.73 -0.43
C ALA A 217 17.00 -6.20 0.10
N ALA A 218 17.50 -7.34 -0.38
CA ALA A 218 18.82 -7.84 -0.04
C ALA A 218 19.93 -6.93 -0.58
N ALA A 219 19.80 -6.43 -1.82
CA ALA A 219 20.74 -5.47 -2.42
C ALA A 219 20.74 -4.15 -1.63
N ALA A 220 19.56 -3.61 -1.28
CA ALA A 220 19.43 -2.40 -0.47
C ALA A 220 20.15 -2.54 0.89
N ARG A 221 20.02 -3.68 1.56
CA ARG A 221 20.75 -3.96 2.81
C ARG A 221 22.25 -3.97 2.60
N THR A 222 22.74 -4.68 1.57
CA THR A 222 24.16 -4.72 1.25
C THR A 222 24.73 -3.34 1.00
N ILE A 223 23.99 -2.47 0.33
CA ILE A 223 24.38 -1.08 0.05
C ILE A 223 24.41 -0.25 1.33
N ALA A 224 23.42 -0.39 2.21
CA ALA A 224 23.38 0.30 3.50
C ALA A 224 24.57 -0.10 4.39
N GLU A 225 24.93 -1.40 4.43
CA GLU A 225 26.09 -1.92 5.17
C GLU A 225 27.43 -1.35 4.67
N ARG A 226 27.48 -0.91 3.40
CA ARG A 226 28.65 -0.21 2.84
C ARG A 226 28.69 1.29 3.18
N GLY A 227 27.70 1.80 3.92
CA GLY A 227 27.63 3.19 4.38
C GLY A 227 27.13 4.18 3.32
N VAL A 228 26.52 3.72 2.24
CA VAL A 228 25.88 4.56 1.23
C VAL A 228 24.48 4.94 1.70
N GLN A 229 24.15 6.24 1.66
CA GLN A 229 22.80 6.70 1.99
C GLN A 229 21.79 6.20 0.96
N LEU A 230 20.72 5.56 1.41
CA LEU A 230 19.62 5.09 0.58
C LEU A 230 18.42 6.03 0.65
N VAL A 231 17.85 6.40 -0.48
CA VAL A 231 16.55 7.07 -0.57
C VAL A 231 15.70 6.28 -1.54
N GLY A 232 14.62 5.67 -1.08
CA GLY A 232 13.85 4.78 -1.93
C GLY A 232 12.37 4.75 -1.62
N THR A 233 11.61 4.12 -2.51
CA THR A 233 10.19 3.81 -2.29
C THR A 233 9.99 2.30 -2.23
N ALA A 234 8.94 1.85 -1.59
CA ALA A 234 8.55 0.45 -1.56
C ALA A 234 7.04 0.27 -1.73
N HIS A 235 6.66 -0.95 -2.10
CA HIS A 235 5.26 -1.35 -2.11
C HIS A 235 4.70 -1.41 -0.69
N GLY A 236 3.71 -0.57 -0.42
CA GLY A 236 3.04 -0.49 0.88
C GLY A 236 2.55 0.92 1.17
N ASN A 237 1.60 1.05 2.08
CA ASN A 237 1.03 2.34 2.46
C ASN A 237 1.43 2.77 3.87
N SER A 238 1.90 1.82 4.70
CA SER A 238 2.25 2.04 6.09
C SER A 238 3.35 1.08 6.55
N LEU A 239 4.00 1.41 7.65
CA LEU A 239 4.97 0.55 8.32
C LEU A 239 4.37 -0.83 8.67
N GLU A 240 3.10 -0.85 9.10
CA GLU A 240 2.39 -2.10 9.39
C GLU A 240 2.25 -3.01 8.17
N ASN A 241 1.90 -2.45 7.01
CA ASN A 241 1.84 -3.22 5.76
C ASN A 241 3.20 -3.81 5.39
N LEU A 242 4.28 -3.07 5.61
CA LEU A 242 5.63 -3.53 5.34
C LEU A 242 6.06 -4.64 6.30
N LEU A 243 5.69 -4.52 7.57
CA LEU A 243 5.94 -5.52 8.60
C LEU A 243 5.30 -6.88 8.26
N LEU A 244 4.07 -6.84 7.74
CA LEU A 244 3.32 -8.03 7.34
C LEU A 244 3.73 -8.59 5.98
N ASN A 245 4.54 -7.88 5.22
CA ASN A 245 5.01 -8.33 3.91
C ASN A 245 6.31 -9.15 4.05
N PRO A 246 6.28 -10.48 3.89
CA PRO A 246 7.46 -11.33 4.11
C PRO A 246 8.61 -11.03 3.14
N THR A 247 8.31 -10.45 1.97
CA THR A 247 9.30 -10.10 0.96
C THR A 247 10.07 -8.83 1.33
N LEU A 248 9.40 -7.86 1.94
CA LEU A 248 9.93 -6.52 2.20
C LEU A 248 10.22 -6.25 3.69
N SER A 249 9.82 -7.14 4.60
CA SER A 249 10.07 -6.99 6.03
C SER A 249 11.55 -6.85 6.37
N ASP A 250 12.44 -7.39 5.54
CA ASP A 250 13.89 -7.25 5.66
C ASP A 250 14.37 -5.78 5.59
N LEU A 251 13.64 -4.91 4.88
CA LEU A 251 13.95 -3.47 4.82
C LEU A 251 13.84 -2.78 6.19
N ILE A 252 13.02 -3.34 7.07
CA ILE A 252 12.78 -2.83 8.44
C ILE A 252 13.42 -3.72 9.51
N GLY A 253 14.34 -4.61 9.11
CA GLY A 253 15.13 -5.46 10.00
C GLY A 253 14.68 -6.91 10.06
N GLY A 254 13.65 -7.32 9.33
CA GLY A 254 13.09 -8.67 9.38
C GLY A 254 12.45 -9.00 10.72
N ILE A 255 11.63 -10.03 10.75
CA ILE A 255 10.96 -10.49 11.97
C ILE A 255 11.30 -11.96 12.18
N GLU A 256 11.62 -12.31 13.40
CA GLU A 256 11.81 -13.70 13.81
C GLU A 256 11.06 -14.01 15.11
N SER A 257 10.71 -15.26 15.26
CA SER A 257 10.09 -15.77 16.49
C SER A 257 11.18 -16.28 17.42
N VAL A 258 11.31 -15.68 18.60
CA VAL A 258 12.30 -16.02 19.61
C VAL A 258 11.62 -16.68 20.79
N THR A 259 12.15 -17.84 21.23
CA THR A 259 11.67 -18.52 22.42
C THR A 259 12.50 -18.07 23.63
N LEU A 260 11.88 -17.36 24.55
CA LEU A 260 12.48 -16.88 25.77
C LEU A 260 12.57 -18.00 26.84
N SER A 261 13.54 -17.92 27.73
CA SER A 261 13.54 -18.73 28.93
C SER A 261 12.36 -18.35 29.84
N ASP A 262 11.95 -19.28 30.74
CA ASP A 262 10.87 -19.02 31.72
C ASP A 262 11.15 -17.80 32.60
N GLU A 263 12.40 -17.59 32.94
CA GLU A 263 12.84 -16.48 33.76
C GLU A 263 12.74 -15.14 33.00
N GLU A 264 13.16 -15.11 31.74
CA GLU A 264 13.10 -13.93 30.89
C GLU A 264 11.66 -13.56 30.50
N ALA A 265 10.83 -14.55 30.18
CA ALA A 265 9.43 -14.35 29.90
C ALA A 265 8.68 -13.74 31.12
N ARG A 266 8.94 -14.25 32.32
CA ARG A 266 8.40 -13.69 33.57
C ARG A 266 8.89 -12.27 33.82
N ARG A 267 10.19 -12.01 33.61
CA ARG A 267 10.79 -10.68 33.79
C ARG A 267 10.17 -9.65 32.86
N ARG A 268 9.93 -10.03 31.61
CA ARG A 268 9.33 -9.15 30.58
C ARG A 268 7.80 -9.07 30.65
N GLY A 269 7.15 -9.98 31.40
CA GLY A 269 5.68 -10.08 31.46
C GLY A 269 5.05 -10.47 30.11
N THR A 270 5.78 -11.29 29.33
CA THR A 270 5.37 -11.72 27.99
C THR A 270 5.22 -13.23 27.90
N GLN A 271 4.66 -13.72 26.81
CA GLN A 271 4.66 -15.15 26.47
C GLN A 271 6.10 -15.63 26.23
N LYS A 272 6.33 -16.96 26.31
CA LYS A 272 7.65 -17.57 26.00
C LYS A 272 8.09 -17.32 24.55
N THR A 273 7.15 -17.30 23.63
CA THR A 273 7.42 -17.03 22.22
C THR A 273 7.03 -15.58 21.92
N VAL A 274 8.01 -14.78 21.52
CA VAL A 274 7.83 -13.37 21.15
C VAL A 274 8.36 -13.12 19.76
N LEU A 275 7.79 -12.15 19.08
CA LEU A 275 8.32 -11.66 17.81
C LEU A 275 9.35 -10.57 18.11
N GLU A 276 10.53 -10.71 17.57
CA GLU A 276 11.60 -9.72 17.67
C GLU A 276 12.16 -9.40 16.29
N ARG A 277 12.77 -8.23 16.16
CA ARG A 277 13.45 -7.84 14.94
C ARG A 277 14.78 -8.62 14.84
N ARG A 278 15.03 -9.23 13.66
CA ARG A 278 16.20 -10.07 13.40
C ARG A 278 17.51 -9.28 13.27
N ALA A 279 17.44 -8.09 12.63
CA ALA A 279 18.61 -7.28 12.30
C ALA A 279 18.31 -5.78 12.42
N ALA A 280 19.32 -4.94 12.22
CA ALA A 280 19.11 -3.50 12.05
C ALA A 280 18.29 -3.23 10.79
N PRO A 281 17.41 -2.23 10.79
CA PRO A 281 16.71 -1.81 9.58
C PRO A 281 17.68 -1.30 8.51
N THR A 282 17.35 -1.52 7.24
CA THR A 282 18.07 -0.96 6.09
C THR A 282 17.87 0.55 5.99
N PHE A 283 16.71 1.04 6.41
CA PHE A 283 16.35 2.45 6.42
C PHE A 283 16.20 2.97 7.85
N ASP A 284 16.76 4.15 8.10
CA ASP A 284 16.72 4.80 9.41
C ASP A 284 15.37 5.47 9.66
N VAL A 285 14.83 6.12 8.62
CA VAL A 285 13.61 6.92 8.67
C VAL A 285 12.61 6.36 7.67
N LEU A 286 11.35 6.28 8.08
CA LEU A 286 10.25 5.87 7.22
C LEU A 286 9.20 6.98 7.18
N ILE A 287 8.75 7.31 5.99
CA ILE A 287 7.78 8.36 5.71
C ILE A 287 6.56 7.75 5.04
N GLU A 288 5.41 7.82 5.70
CA GLU A 288 4.12 7.40 5.16
C GLU A 288 3.42 8.61 4.55
N ILE A 289 3.25 8.60 3.23
CA ILE A 289 2.56 9.66 2.51
C ILE A 289 1.06 9.36 2.54
N GLN A 290 0.32 10.09 3.36
CA GLN A 290 -1.12 9.94 3.51
C GLN A 290 -1.87 10.59 2.35
N ASP A 291 -1.47 11.80 1.99
CA ASP A 291 -1.89 12.54 0.82
C ASP A 291 -0.77 13.51 0.36
N ARG A 292 -1.03 14.36 -0.65
CA ARG A 292 -0.02 15.25 -1.23
C ARG A 292 0.52 16.31 -0.27
N GLU A 293 -0.23 16.61 0.78
CA GLU A 293 0.09 17.70 1.73
C GLU A 293 0.25 17.17 3.17
N ARG A 294 0.15 15.84 3.39
CA ARG A 294 0.21 15.25 4.72
C ARG A 294 1.04 13.98 4.77
N LEU A 295 2.00 13.95 5.68
CA LEU A 295 2.95 12.87 5.90
C LEU A 295 2.95 12.44 7.37
N ALA A 296 3.25 11.16 7.62
CA ALA A 296 3.58 10.65 8.94
C ALA A 296 5.03 10.14 8.91
N VAL A 297 5.87 10.64 9.81
CA VAL A 297 7.31 10.39 9.83
C VAL A 297 7.68 9.55 11.04
N HIS A 298 8.32 8.43 10.81
CA HIS A 298 8.96 7.60 11.82
C HIS A 298 10.47 7.85 11.78
N HIS A 299 10.99 8.68 12.69
CA HIS A 299 12.39 9.09 12.74
C HIS A 299 13.38 7.98 13.12
N ASP A 300 12.88 6.90 13.70
CA ASP A 300 13.61 5.70 14.10
C ASP A 300 12.74 4.48 13.79
N VAL A 301 13.04 3.85 12.66
CA VAL A 301 12.33 2.67 12.19
C VAL A 301 12.52 1.49 13.14
N ALA A 302 13.71 1.36 13.74
CA ALA A 302 13.99 0.30 14.71
C ALA A 302 13.07 0.39 15.93
N ALA A 303 12.99 1.58 16.53
CA ALA A 303 12.14 1.83 17.68
C ALA A 303 10.64 1.70 17.36
N ALA A 304 10.23 2.12 16.16
CA ALA A 304 8.86 1.98 15.69
C ALA A 304 8.45 0.51 15.52
N VAL A 305 9.28 -0.30 14.84
CA VAL A 305 9.04 -1.74 14.66
C VAL A 305 9.02 -2.46 16.00
N ASP A 306 10.00 -2.19 16.87
CA ASP A 306 10.05 -2.80 18.20
C ASP A 306 8.83 -2.45 19.07
N SER A 307 8.27 -1.25 18.89
CA SER A 307 7.03 -0.84 19.57
C SER A 307 5.83 -1.60 19.05
N MET A 308 5.73 -1.77 17.74
CA MET A 308 4.65 -2.56 17.10
C MET A 308 4.69 -4.02 17.54
N LEU A 309 5.86 -4.64 17.50
CA LEU A 309 6.02 -6.05 17.91
C LEU A 309 5.67 -6.29 19.38
N ARG A 310 5.75 -5.24 20.23
CA ARG A 310 5.30 -5.26 21.63
C ARG A 310 3.85 -4.81 21.83
N GLY A 311 3.09 -4.63 20.75
CA GLY A 311 1.70 -4.18 20.81
C GLY A 311 1.50 -2.75 21.33
N ARG A 312 2.53 -1.90 21.24
CA ARG A 312 2.46 -0.50 21.66
C ARG A 312 2.01 0.39 20.51
N PRO A 313 1.19 1.42 20.75
CA PRO A 313 0.77 2.35 19.72
C PRO A 313 1.97 3.12 19.17
N LEU A 314 1.99 3.32 17.87
CA LEU A 314 2.95 4.20 17.21
C LEU A 314 2.55 5.66 17.40
N SER A 315 3.55 6.53 17.53
CA SER A 315 3.37 7.97 17.63
C SER A 315 4.27 8.65 16.60
N PRO A 316 3.93 8.57 15.28
CA PRO A 316 4.72 9.23 14.25
C PRO A 316 4.59 10.74 14.37
N GLU A 317 5.61 11.47 13.93
CA GLU A 317 5.53 12.90 13.72
C GLU A 317 4.65 13.19 12.50
N LEU A 318 3.62 14.02 12.67
CA LEU A 318 2.75 14.42 11.57
C LEU A 318 3.27 15.73 10.96
N ARG A 319 3.48 15.72 9.65
CA ARG A 319 3.83 16.92 8.87
C ARG A 319 2.74 17.20 7.87
N TYR A 320 2.33 18.43 7.79
CA TYR A 320 1.34 18.83 6.80
C TYR A 320 1.57 20.26 6.33
N ARG A 321 1.12 20.53 5.12
CA ARG A 321 1.13 21.84 4.52
C ARG A 321 -0.28 22.41 4.59
N ASP A 322 -0.40 23.66 5.02
CA ASP A 322 -1.67 24.36 5.05
C ASP A 322 -2.02 24.98 3.69
N ASP A 323 -3.20 25.61 3.61
CA ASP A 323 -3.68 26.30 2.40
C ASP A 323 -2.82 27.51 2.01
N GLN A 324 -1.99 28.02 2.92
CA GLN A 324 -1.03 29.10 2.67
C GLN A 324 0.32 28.57 2.18
N GLY A 325 0.50 27.25 2.18
CA GLY A 325 1.72 26.56 1.76
C GLY A 325 2.78 26.47 2.86
N GLU A 326 2.46 26.80 4.11
CA GLU A 326 3.38 26.68 5.23
C GLU A 326 3.42 25.25 5.77
N VAL A 327 4.62 24.78 6.12
CA VAL A 327 4.84 23.44 6.65
C VAL A 327 4.68 23.47 8.17
N HIS A 328 3.78 22.66 8.66
CA HIS A 328 3.53 22.45 10.09
C HIS A 328 4.03 21.08 10.52
N VAL A 329 4.74 21.04 11.65
CA VAL A 329 5.26 19.81 12.24
C VAL A 329 4.59 19.61 13.60
N GLN A 330 3.85 18.53 13.75
CA GLN A 330 3.21 18.12 15.00
C GLN A 330 3.87 16.83 15.52
N SER A 331 4.71 16.98 16.53
CA SER A 331 5.18 15.81 17.28
C SER A 331 4.00 15.19 18.02
N ALA A 332 3.72 13.92 17.80
CA ALA A 332 2.78 13.19 18.63
C ALA A 332 3.33 13.20 20.06
N GLN A 333 2.82 14.08 20.90
CA GLN A 333 3.10 14.03 22.33
C GLN A 333 2.65 12.66 22.80
N ALA A 334 3.59 11.83 23.26
CA ALA A 334 3.25 10.65 24.00
C ALA A 334 2.32 11.09 25.13
N VAL A 335 1.06 10.67 25.06
CA VAL A 335 0.14 10.82 26.18
C VAL A 335 0.80 10.03 27.31
N ARG A 336 1.52 10.72 28.17
CA ARG A 336 1.98 10.16 29.43
C ARG A 336 0.72 9.85 30.20
N GLY A 337 0.31 8.59 30.16
CA GLY A 337 -0.64 8.07 31.12
C GLY A 337 -0.15 8.42 32.51
N PRO A 338 -1.04 8.77 33.45
CA PRO A 338 -0.64 9.16 34.79
C PRO A 338 0.20 8.04 35.38
N SER A 339 1.45 8.36 35.77
CA SER A 339 2.33 7.45 36.47
C SER A 339 1.64 7.07 37.79
N ALA A 340 1.15 5.85 37.86
CA ALA A 340 0.72 5.24 39.10
C ALA A 340 1.96 5.08 39.98
N ARG A 341 2.28 6.07 40.82
CA ARG A 341 3.03 5.86 42.03
C ARG A 341 2.06 5.28 43.04
N GLY A 342 2.34 4.07 43.45
CA GLY A 342 1.58 3.36 44.45
C GLY A 342 1.55 4.05 45.81
N ASP A 343 0.49 3.90 46.50
CA ASP A 343 0.56 3.34 47.86
C ASP A 343 -0.83 2.79 48.24
N GLY A 344 -0.79 1.78 49.12
CA GLY A 344 -1.87 0.88 49.41
C GLY A 344 -3.08 1.50 50.13
N GLY A 345 -4.18 0.77 50.06
CA GLY A 345 -5.30 1.03 50.95
C GLY A 345 -6.64 0.58 50.40
N TYR A 346 -7.08 -0.59 50.81
CA TYR A 346 -8.47 -1.05 50.73
C TYR A 346 -9.46 0.02 51.20
N ARG A 347 -10.54 0.30 50.45
CA ARG A 347 -11.90 0.40 51.02
C ARG A 347 -12.99 0.44 49.94
N ARG A 348 -14.00 -0.35 50.21
CA ARG A 348 -15.30 -0.45 49.58
C ARG A 348 -16.14 0.82 49.78
N GLN A 349 -17.10 1.01 48.87
CA GLN A 349 -18.49 1.47 48.96
C GLN A 349 -18.78 2.65 48.05
N ALA A 350 -19.59 2.36 47.01
CA ALA A 350 -21.04 2.70 46.90
C ALA A 350 -21.38 4.18 46.84
N ALA A 351 -21.94 4.59 45.71
CA ALA A 351 -23.21 5.28 45.48
C ALA A 351 -23.12 6.28 44.31
N LEU A 352 -24.06 6.17 43.39
CA LEU A 352 -24.44 7.17 42.40
C LEU A 352 -24.91 8.47 43.06
N PRO A 353 -24.77 9.64 42.42
CA PRO A 353 -25.93 10.29 41.88
C PRO A 353 -25.76 10.99 40.50
N THR A 354 -26.82 10.84 39.72
CA THR A 354 -27.56 11.75 38.83
C THR A 354 -26.97 13.06 38.31
N ALA A 355 -26.94 13.11 36.96
CA ALA A 355 -27.37 14.15 36.02
C ALA A 355 -26.93 15.61 36.18
N HIS A 356 -26.28 16.12 35.17
CA HIS A 356 -26.78 17.14 34.23
C HIS A 356 -25.67 17.61 33.28
N GLY A 357 -26.01 17.65 32.00
CA GLY A 357 -25.72 18.80 31.12
C GLY A 357 -24.74 18.56 29.97
N ALA A 358 -25.34 18.40 28.80
CA ALA A 358 -25.04 19.01 27.51
C ALA A 358 -23.90 18.49 26.64
N GLU A 359 -24.36 17.92 25.53
CA GLU A 359 -23.94 18.15 24.14
C GLU A 359 -22.54 17.74 23.69
N ASN A 360 -22.46 16.51 23.17
CA ASN A 360 -21.82 16.27 21.86
C ASN A 360 -22.31 14.89 21.35
N GLY A 361 -22.95 14.94 20.17
CA GLY A 361 -23.73 13.85 19.60
C GLY A 361 -22.92 12.61 19.21
N GLU A 362 -22.89 11.64 20.06
CA GLU A 362 -22.69 10.25 19.72
C GLU A 362 -24.06 9.58 19.61
N LEU A 363 -24.36 9.04 18.43
CA LEU A 363 -25.59 8.31 18.16
C LEU A 363 -25.58 6.98 18.91
N PRO A 364 -26.69 6.58 19.52
CA PRO A 364 -26.76 5.40 20.37
C PRO A 364 -26.64 4.10 19.55
N TYR A 365 -25.67 3.30 19.90
CA TYR A 365 -25.56 1.88 19.55
C TYR A 365 -26.60 1.11 20.39
N SER A 366 -27.60 0.55 19.75
CA SER A 366 -28.50 -0.39 20.41
C SER A 366 -27.98 -1.81 20.23
N PRO A 367 -27.58 -2.52 21.29
CA PRO A 367 -27.15 -3.91 21.18
C PRO A 367 -28.34 -4.83 20.92
N THR A 368 -28.27 -5.59 19.85
CA THR A 368 -29.11 -6.79 19.64
C THR A 368 -28.68 -7.86 20.67
N PRO A 369 -29.60 -8.64 21.24
CA PRO A 369 -29.26 -9.61 22.29
C PRO A 369 -28.34 -10.71 21.78
N PRO A 370 -27.45 -11.27 22.63
CA PRO A 370 -26.45 -12.27 22.25
C PRO A 370 -27.12 -13.57 21.79
N HIS A 371 -26.62 -14.10 20.68
CA HIS A 371 -27.05 -15.37 20.12
C HIS A 371 -26.32 -16.52 20.84
N MET A 372 -27.05 -17.51 21.33
CA MET A 372 -26.48 -18.71 21.93
C MET A 372 -25.94 -19.67 20.85
N PRO A 373 -24.83 -20.36 21.04
CA PRO A 373 -24.29 -21.32 20.07
C PRO A 373 -25.24 -22.49 19.89
N GLY A 374 -25.67 -22.74 18.67
CA GLY A 374 -26.47 -23.92 18.31
C GLY A 374 -27.83 -23.63 17.66
N THR A 375 -28.29 -22.39 17.53
CA THR A 375 -29.54 -22.06 16.80
C THR A 375 -29.20 -21.74 15.33
N PRO A 376 -30.01 -22.20 14.33
CA PRO A 376 -29.82 -21.83 12.95
C PRO A 376 -29.96 -20.31 12.78
N LEU A 377 -29.01 -19.69 12.07
CA LEU A 377 -28.99 -18.25 11.79
C LEU A 377 -30.29 -17.83 11.10
N SER A 378 -30.99 -16.83 11.64
CA SER A 378 -32.20 -16.27 11.02
C SER A 378 -31.82 -15.51 9.72
N THR A 379 -32.70 -15.63 8.71
CA THR A 379 -32.51 -14.87 7.45
C THR A 379 -32.77 -13.39 7.70
N ILE A 380 -31.79 -12.52 7.34
CA ILE A 380 -31.90 -11.06 7.49
C ILE A 380 -32.02 -10.40 6.12
N ARG A 381 -32.98 -9.52 5.94
CA ARG A 381 -33.23 -8.76 4.72
C ARG A 381 -32.43 -7.46 4.73
N VAL A 382 -31.43 -7.36 3.83
CA VAL A 382 -30.49 -6.24 3.75
C VAL A 382 -30.76 -5.39 2.51
N TYR A 383 -30.97 -4.09 2.68
CA TYR A 383 -31.02 -3.14 1.57
C TYR A 383 -29.69 -2.43 1.41
N ALA A 384 -29.07 -2.51 0.22
CA ALA A 384 -27.77 -1.94 -0.10
C ALA A 384 -27.93 -0.67 -0.93
N TYR A 385 -27.55 0.49 -0.35
CA TYR A 385 -27.60 1.79 -1.00
C TYR A 385 -26.20 2.34 -1.27
N GLY A 386 -25.85 2.45 -2.56
CA GLY A 386 -24.51 2.86 -2.99
C GLY A 386 -23.40 1.82 -2.73
N VAL A 387 -23.76 0.62 -2.29
CA VAL A 387 -22.87 -0.51 -2.06
C VAL A 387 -23.01 -1.53 -3.21
N ALA A 388 -21.92 -2.12 -3.66
CA ALA A 388 -21.90 -3.09 -4.76
C ALA A 388 -22.64 -4.40 -4.36
N ARG A 389 -23.89 -4.53 -4.77
CA ARG A 389 -24.80 -5.64 -4.39
C ARG A 389 -24.23 -7.02 -4.75
N ASN A 390 -23.57 -7.14 -5.90
CA ASN A 390 -22.96 -8.41 -6.32
C ASN A 390 -21.81 -8.82 -5.40
N ARG A 391 -20.98 -7.85 -4.94
CA ARG A 391 -19.91 -8.11 -3.98
C ARG A 391 -20.45 -8.45 -2.60
N LEU A 392 -21.51 -7.76 -2.15
CA LEU A 392 -22.14 -8.06 -0.87
C LEU A 392 -22.79 -9.46 -0.87
N ARG A 393 -23.42 -9.86 -2.00
CA ARG A 393 -23.96 -11.21 -2.16
C ARG A 393 -22.86 -12.27 -2.16
N ALA A 394 -21.72 -11.98 -2.81
CA ALA A 394 -20.56 -12.87 -2.82
C ALA A 394 -19.95 -13.02 -1.41
N ALA A 395 -19.86 -11.94 -0.65
CA ALA A 395 -19.39 -11.94 0.74
C ALA A 395 -20.34 -12.77 1.65
N ALA A 396 -21.65 -12.59 1.52
CA ALA A 396 -22.64 -13.37 2.28
C ALA A 396 -22.54 -14.87 1.97
N LYS A 397 -22.34 -15.24 0.68
CA LYS A 397 -22.12 -16.62 0.27
C LYS A 397 -20.82 -17.19 0.81
N ARG A 398 -19.76 -16.40 0.87
CA ARG A 398 -18.44 -16.83 1.39
C ARG A 398 -18.47 -17.05 2.90
N LEU A 399 -19.19 -16.24 3.63
CA LEU A 399 -19.38 -16.36 5.09
C LEU A 399 -20.50 -17.37 5.46
N HIS A 400 -21.16 -17.96 4.47
CA HIS A 400 -22.28 -18.91 4.67
C HIS A 400 -23.42 -18.33 5.55
N VAL A 401 -23.66 -17.00 5.46
CA VAL A 401 -24.71 -16.34 6.22
C VAL A 401 -25.97 -16.13 5.39
N PRO A 402 -27.19 -16.30 5.96
CA PRO A 402 -28.47 -16.18 5.27
C PRO A 402 -28.89 -14.70 5.12
N ALA A 403 -28.07 -13.87 4.45
CA ALA A 403 -28.38 -12.49 4.10
C ALA A 403 -29.08 -12.41 2.75
N VAL A 404 -30.31 -11.90 2.71
CA VAL A 404 -31.10 -11.71 1.48
C VAL A 404 -31.13 -10.23 1.10
N LEU A 405 -30.63 -9.91 -0.11
CA LEU A 405 -30.66 -8.54 -0.62
C LEU A 405 -32.03 -8.21 -1.20
N VAL A 406 -32.69 -7.19 -0.64
CA VAL A 406 -33.97 -6.68 -1.09
C VAL A 406 -33.83 -5.44 -1.97
N ASP A 407 -34.80 -5.23 -2.88
CA ASP A 407 -34.85 -4.10 -3.79
C ASP A 407 -35.67 -2.93 -3.26
N ASP A 408 -36.59 -3.21 -2.37
CA ASP A 408 -37.46 -2.22 -1.71
C ASP A 408 -36.91 -1.89 -0.31
N PRO A 409 -36.54 -0.61 -0.05
CA PRO A 409 -36.08 -0.19 1.28
C PRO A 409 -37.14 -0.38 2.36
N GLY A 410 -38.41 -0.51 1.97
CA GLY A 410 -39.53 -0.78 2.92
C GLY A 410 -39.53 -2.19 3.49
N GLN A 411 -38.90 -3.16 2.81
CA GLN A 411 -38.83 -4.57 3.22
C GLN A 411 -37.55 -4.91 3.96
N ALA A 412 -36.62 -3.94 4.08
CA ALA A 412 -35.32 -4.16 4.70
C ALA A 412 -35.42 -4.17 6.23
N GLU A 413 -34.78 -5.15 6.84
CA GLU A 413 -34.52 -5.23 8.28
C GLU A 413 -33.22 -4.49 8.64
N VAL A 414 -32.30 -4.38 7.68
CA VAL A 414 -31.03 -3.69 7.82
C VAL A 414 -30.72 -2.90 6.56
N PHE A 415 -30.17 -1.70 6.74
CA PHE A 415 -29.76 -0.81 5.69
C PHE A 415 -28.23 -0.67 5.68
N VAL A 416 -27.56 -0.89 4.54
CA VAL A 416 -26.12 -0.71 4.41
C VAL A 416 -25.81 0.32 3.34
N THR A 417 -24.93 1.29 3.69
CA THR A 417 -24.57 2.39 2.79
C THR A 417 -23.08 2.76 2.92
N LEU A 418 -22.58 3.61 2.02
CA LEU A 418 -21.24 4.19 2.12
C LEU A 418 -21.28 5.54 2.84
N ARG A 419 -20.18 5.87 3.53
CA ARG A 419 -19.99 7.16 4.25
C ARG A 419 -20.28 8.39 3.37
N ALA A 420 -19.95 8.33 2.09
CA ALA A 420 -20.20 9.41 1.14
C ALA A 420 -21.69 9.68 0.89
N TYR A 421 -22.51 8.64 0.87
CA TYR A 421 -23.96 8.76 0.71
C TYR A 421 -24.66 9.10 2.03
N PHE A 422 -24.19 8.53 3.14
CA PHE A 422 -24.73 8.83 4.48
C PHE A 422 -24.59 10.33 4.83
N ARG A 423 -23.44 10.95 4.55
CA ARG A 423 -23.21 12.39 4.78
C ARG A 423 -24.13 13.30 3.96
N LYS A 424 -24.57 12.87 2.78
CA LYS A 424 -25.46 13.65 1.91
C LYS A 424 -26.92 13.62 2.36
N ARG A 425 -27.27 12.87 3.40
CA ARG A 425 -28.63 12.73 3.97
C ARG A 425 -29.72 12.63 2.91
N GLN A 426 -29.52 11.76 1.92
CA GLN A 426 -30.52 11.58 0.88
C GLN A 426 -31.81 11.02 1.46
N ARG A 427 -32.96 11.34 0.82
CA ARG A 427 -34.32 11.01 1.29
C ARG A 427 -34.47 9.54 1.71
N VAL A 428 -33.86 8.61 0.98
CA VAL A 428 -33.89 7.16 1.28
C VAL A 428 -33.25 6.83 2.64
N ILE A 429 -32.21 7.56 3.03
CA ILE A 429 -31.54 7.39 4.33
C ILE A 429 -32.38 7.99 5.45
N SER A 430 -32.93 9.19 5.24
CA SER A 430 -33.84 9.83 6.21
C SER A 430 -35.12 9.02 6.43
N ASP A 431 -35.62 8.38 5.37
CA ASP A 431 -36.81 7.48 5.47
C ASP A 431 -36.47 6.20 6.26
N ALA A 432 -35.24 5.66 6.13
CA ALA A 432 -34.80 4.53 6.93
C ALA A 432 -34.59 4.89 8.40
N GLU A 433 -34.03 6.10 8.69
CA GLU A 433 -33.93 6.65 10.05
C GLU A 433 -35.30 6.83 10.69
N ALA A 434 -36.28 7.38 9.96
CA ALA A 434 -37.65 7.57 10.42
C ALA A 434 -38.36 6.24 10.76
N ARG A 435 -38.02 5.17 10.03
CA ARG A 435 -38.54 3.80 10.28
C ARG A 435 -37.76 3.06 11.37
N ARG A 436 -36.72 3.66 11.96
CA ARG A 436 -35.82 3.05 12.93
C ARG A 436 -35.12 1.78 12.40
N THR A 437 -34.92 1.68 11.07
CA THR A 437 -34.18 0.60 10.48
C THR A 437 -32.68 0.80 10.77
N PRO A 438 -31.96 -0.19 11.33
CA PRO A 438 -30.53 -0.07 11.59
C PRO A 438 -29.74 0.25 10.33
N ILE A 439 -28.89 1.29 10.36
CA ILE A 439 -28.10 1.74 9.23
C ILE A 439 -26.62 1.48 9.49
N TYR A 440 -26.01 0.64 8.67
CA TYR A 440 -24.58 0.35 8.70
C TYR A 440 -23.85 1.17 7.66
N VAL A 441 -22.79 1.90 8.08
CA VAL A 441 -22.05 2.82 7.22
C VAL A 441 -20.66 2.26 6.95
N LEU A 442 -20.43 1.77 5.72
CA LEU A 442 -19.13 1.29 5.28
C LEU A 442 -18.23 2.46 4.89
N ARG A 443 -16.93 2.34 5.18
CA ARG A 443 -15.92 3.34 4.80
C ARG A 443 -15.56 3.26 3.31
N ALA A 444 -15.52 2.03 2.76
CA ALA A 444 -15.17 1.75 1.37
C ALA A 444 -16.01 0.61 0.79
N ASN A 445 -16.14 0.56 -0.55
CA ASN A 445 -16.88 -0.45 -1.29
C ASN A 445 -16.01 -1.70 -1.57
N THR A 446 -15.36 -2.25 -0.52
CA THR A 446 -14.46 -3.42 -0.60
C THR A 446 -15.12 -4.67 -0.04
N VAL A 447 -14.69 -5.84 -0.50
CA VAL A 447 -15.20 -7.14 -0.03
C VAL A 447 -14.93 -7.32 1.46
N THR A 448 -13.76 -6.95 1.94
CA THR A 448 -13.38 -7.02 3.36
C THR A 448 -14.32 -6.21 4.27
N GLN A 449 -14.68 -4.98 3.88
CA GLN A 449 -15.64 -4.16 4.64
C GLN A 449 -17.05 -4.76 4.66
N MET A 450 -17.44 -5.44 3.57
CA MET A 450 -18.71 -6.14 3.48
C MET A 450 -18.73 -7.40 4.34
N GLU A 451 -17.60 -8.10 4.43
CA GLU A 451 -17.43 -9.26 5.29
C GLU A 451 -17.42 -8.88 6.76
N SER A 452 -16.69 -7.85 7.17
CA SER A 452 -16.77 -7.31 8.54
C SER A 452 -18.20 -6.92 8.91
N PHE A 453 -18.90 -6.20 8.02
CA PHE A 453 -20.29 -5.84 8.24
C PHE A 453 -21.19 -7.06 8.44
N LEU A 454 -21.06 -8.09 7.61
CA LEU A 454 -21.86 -9.31 7.74
C LEU A 454 -21.47 -10.12 8.97
N SER A 455 -20.19 -10.17 9.35
CA SER A 455 -19.72 -10.81 10.58
C SER A 455 -20.31 -10.12 11.82
N ASP A 456 -20.33 -8.79 11.83
CA ASP A 456 -20.94 -8.01 12.91
C ASP A 456 -22.47 -8.21 12.94
N LEU A 457 -23.13 -8.23 11.76
CA LEU A 457 -24.59 -8.37 11.64
C LEU A 457 -25.10 -9.72 12.14
N PHE A 458 -24.33 -10.80 11.89
CA PHE A 458 -24.69 -12.17 12.29
C PHE A 458 -24.00 -12.62 13.57
N ASN A 459 -23.31 -11.71 14.29
CA ASN A 459 -22.53 -11.99 15.51
C ASN A 459 -21.57 -13.19 15.33
N LEU A 460 -20.88 -13.22 14.17
CA LEU A 460 -19.87 -14.23 13.89
C LEU A 460 -18.52 -13.92 14.57
N GLN A 461 -18.47 -12.95 15.48
CA GLN A 461 -17.28 -12.70 16.31
C GLN A 461 -17.15 -13.86 17.29
N GLU A 462 -16.07 -14.58 17.16
CA GLU A 462 -15.63 -15.56 18.15
C GLU A 462 -15.51 -14.88 19.52
N THR A 463 -16.17 -15.45 20.52
CA THR A 463 -15.87 -15.15 21.92
C THR A 463 -14.38 -15.39 22.15
N PRO A 464 -13.67 -14.54 22.91
CA PRO A 464 -12.28 -14.77 23.25
C PRO A 464 -12.24 -15.86 24.35
N GLU A 465 -12.28 -17.10 23.94
CA GLU A 465 -11.81 -18.24 24.70
C GLU A 465 -10.76 -18.94 23.86
N ASP A 466 -9.53 -18.85 24.35
CA ASP A 466 -8.35 -19.67 24.10
C ASP A 466 -8.20 -20.33 22.71
N ASP A 467 -7.03 -20.05 22.11
CA ASP A 467 -6.43 -20.69 20.94
C ASP A 467 -7.04 -20.31 19.58
N SER A 468 -6.41 -19.29 18.98
CA SER A 468 -6.66 -18.95 17.58
C SER A 468 -6.35 -20.17 16.69
N PRO A 469 -7.14 -20.44 15.61
CA PRO A 469 -6.88 -21.53 14.66
C PRO A 469 -5.47 -21.50 14.07
N MET A 470 -4.80 -20.37 14.19
CA MET A 470 -3.42 -20.15 13.80
C MET A 470 -2.45 -20.74 14.82
N ASP A 471 -2.69 -20.50 16.11
CA ASP A 471 -1.82 -20.99 17.19
C ASP A 471 -1.95 -22.50 17.35
N GLU A 472 -3.16 -23.06 17.17
CA GLU A 472 -3.39 -24.51 17.11
C GLU A 472 -2.63 -25.14 15.94
N ALA A 473 -2.70 -24.55 14.74
CA ALA A 473 -1.99 -25.04 13.57
C ALA A 473 -0.46 -24.96 13.71
N LEU A 474 0.05 -23.95 14.41
CA LEU A 474 1.48 -23.80 14.71
C LEU A 474 1.93 -24.81 15.78
N GLN A 475 1.12 -25.04 16.82
CA GLN A 475 1.36 -26.06 17.84
C GLN A 475 1.33 -27.46 17.24
N GLU A 476 0.33 -27.76 16.40
CA GLU A 476 0.24 -29.03 15.66
C GLU A 476 1.49 -29.23 14.79
N THR A 477 1.95 -28.20 14.10
CA THR A 477 3.16 -28.25 13.29
C THR A 477 4.41 -28.54 14.12
N ASN A 478 4.57 -27.91 15.27
CA ASN A 478 5.67 -28.18 16.19
C ASN A 478 5.62 -29.62 16.73
N GLN A 479 4.45 -30.11 17.10
CA GLN A 479 4.26 -31.50 17.56
C GLN A 479 4.60 -32.49 16.44
N ALA A 480 4.17 -32.21 15.21
CA ALA A 480 4.48 -33.05 14.04
C ALA A 480 5.99 -33.08 13.74
N ILE A 481 6.67 -31.93 13.82
CA ILE A 481 8.13 -31.84 13.68
C ILE A 481 8.82 -32.68 14.76
N GLN A 482 8.43 -32.56 16.01
CA GLN A 482 8.99 -33.35 17.12
C GLN A 482 8.73 -34.85 16.94
N ALA A 483 7.54 -35.24 16.49
CA ALA A 483 7.22 -36.63 16.22
C ALA A 483 8.11 -37.24 15.12
N VAL A 484 8.36 -36.47 14.04
CA VAL A 484 9.25 -36.93 12.94
C VAL A 484 10.71 -36.99 13.40
N LEU A 485 11.17 -36.04 14.21
CA LEU A 485 12.52 -36.07 14.81
C LEU A 485 12.70 -37.25 15.77
N ASN A 486 11.65 -37.65 16.49
CA ASN A 486 11.62 -38.79 17.42
C ASN A 486 11.41 -40.14 16.74
N GLY A 487 11.37 -40.20 15.38
CA GLY A 487 11.38 -41.44 14.62
C GLY A 487 10.10 -41.80 13.86
N ALA A 488 9.08 -40.92 13.86
CA ALA A 488 7.93 -41.11 12.98
C ALA A 488 8.34 -40.92 11.50
N ARG A 489 7.87 -41.79 10.61
CA ARG A 489 8.21 -41.73 9.17
C ARG A 489 7.60 -40.50 8.50
N SER A 490 6.40 -40.13 8.86
CA SER A 490 5.70 -38.95 8.35
C SER A 490 4.52 -38.61 9.25
N VAL A 491 4.15 -37.31 9.30
CA VAL A 491 2.97 -36.82 10.00
C VAL A 491 2.17 -35.91 9.06
N ASP A 492 0.86 -36.13 8.97
CA ASP A 492 -0.08 -35.28 8.22
C ASP A 492 -0.65 -34.23 9.16
N LEU A 493 -0.61 -32.98 8.71
CA LEU A 493 -1.24 -31.86 9.42
C LEU A 493 -2.70 -31.71 8.97
N ASN A 494 -3.50 -31.05 9.78
CA ASN A 494 -4.88 -30.72 9.44
C ASN A 494 -4.97 -29.82 8.21
N PRO A 495 -6.07 -29.87 7.45
CA PRO A 495 -6.30 -28.94 6.35
C PRO A 495 -6.24 -27.51 6.83
N ALA A 496 -5.45 -26.68 6.15
CA ALA A 496 -5.22 -25.30 6.56
C ALA A 496 -5.22 -24.34 5.37
N SER A 497 -5.42 -23.05 5.61
CA SER A 497 -5.35 -22.01 4.59
C SER A 497 -3.99 -21.99 3.89
N SER A 498 -3.90 -21.41 2.71
CA SER A 498 -2.65 -21.31 1.95
C SER A 498 -1.55 -20.57 2.73
N TYR A 499 -1.93 -19.62 3.56
CA TYR A 499 -1.04 -18.88 4.44
C TYR A 499 -0.45 -19.77 5.55
N VAL A 500 -1.32 -20.48 6.28
CA VAL A 500 -0.89 -21.40 7.35
C VAL A 500 -0.01 -22.51 6.81
N ARG A 501 -0.36 -23.12 5.65
CA ARG A 501 0.47 -24.15 5.01
C ARG A 501 1.86 -23.64 4.62
N ARG A 502 1.98 -22.39 4.19
CA ARG A 502 3.29 -21.77 3.91
C ARG A 502 4.15 -21.68 5.17
N LEU A 503 3.55 -21.28 6.31
CA LEU A 503 4.22 -21.24 7.59
C LEU A 503 4.67 -22.65 8.03
N GLN A 504 3.81 -23.64 7.89
CA GLN A 504 4.09 -25.05 8.16
C GLN A 504 5.28 -25.58 7.35
N HIS A 505 5.37 -25.23 6.07
CA HIS A 505 6.53 -25.55 5.22
C HIS A 505 7.81 -24.85 5.68
N GLN A 506 7.71 -23.62 6.12
CA GLN A 506 8.86 -22.86 6.62
C GLN A 506 9.39 -23.46 7.93
N MET A 507 8.51 -23.83 8.85
CA MET A 507 8.89 -24.48 10.11
C MET A 507 9.53 -25.85 9.89
N ALA A 508 8.97 -26.66 8.99
CA ALA A 508 9.56 -27.95 8.63
C ALA A 508 10.96 -27.78 8.01
N ARG A 509 11.16 -26.78 7.15
CA ARG A 509 12.48 -26.48 6.56
C ARG A 509 13.49 -26.01 7.63
N GLN A 510 13.08 -25.19 8.59
CA GLN A 510 13.94 -24.75 9.70
C GLN A 510 14.39 -25.92 10.59
N ALA A 511 13.55 -26.97 10.69
CA ALA A 511 13.88 -28.20 11.40
C ALA A 511 14.66 -29.23 10.52
N ASN A 512 15.11 -28.83 9.31
CA ASN A 512 15.75 -29.71 8.33
C ASN A 512 14.90 -30.94 7.95
N LEU A 513 13.58 -30.77 7.86
CA LEU A 513 12.63 -31.79 7.45
C LEU A 513 12.01 -31.45 6.09
N ILE A 514 11.62 -32.50 5.36
CA ILE A 514 10.94 -32.36 4.08
C ILE A 514 9.44 -32.21 4.32
N SER A 515 8.79 -31.34 3.55
CA SER A 515 7.35 -31.10 3.66
C SER A 515 6.71 -30.94 2.29
N HIS A 516 5.58 -31.63 2.07
CA HIS A 516 4.81 -31.53 0.83
C HIS A 516 3.35 -31.20 1.11
N SER A 517 2.76 -30.32 0.27
CA SER A 517 1.32 -30.06 0.28
C SER A 517 0.60 -30.96 -0.70
N TYR A 518 -0.48 -31.62 -0.27
CA TYR A 518 -1.31 -32.46 -1.11
C TYR A 518 -2.81 -32.29 -0.80
N GLY A 519 -3.67 -32.74 -1.70
CA GLY A 519 -5.12 -32.57 -1.63
C GLY A 519 -5.63 -31.38 -2.44
N LYS A 520 -6.95 -31.25 -2.57
CA LYS A 520 -7.64 -30.13 -3.22
C LYS A 520 -8.26 -29.24 -2.16
N GLU A 521 -8.32 -27.92 -2.39
CA GLU A 521 -9.06 -26.99 -1.54
C GLU A 521 -10.54 -27.41 -1.43
N PRO A 522 -11.15 -27.36 -0.23
CA PRO A 522 -10.64 -26.79 1.03
C PRO A 522 -9.86 -27.80 1.91
N HIS A 523 -9.68 -29.05 1.50
CA HIS A 523 -9.07 -30.13 2.31
C HIS A 523 -7.57 -30.31 2.06
N ARG A 524 -6.91 -29.30 1.50
CA ARG A 524 -5.47 -29.35 1.22
C ARG A 524 -4.67 -29.19 2.51
N ARG A 525 -3.68 -30.10 2.73
CA ARG A 525 -2.88 -30.21 3.96
C ARG A 525 -1.40 -30.40 3.66
N VAL A 526 -0.57 -30.20 4.68
CA VAL A 526 0.88 -30.42 4.61
C VAL A 526 1.22 -31.74 5.27
N ARG A 527 2.13 -32.50 4.68
CA ARG A 527 2.78 -33.67 5.26
C ARG A 527 4.25 -33.38 5.51
N ILE A 528 4.73 -33.66 6.71
CA ILE A 528 6.12 -33.50 7.12
C ILE A 528 6.74 -34.88 7.26
N PHE A 529 7.95 -35.06 6.73
CA PHE A 529 8.68 -36.32 6.80
C PHE A 529 10.20 -36.10 6.79
N ARG A 530 10.92 -37.11 7.23
CA ARG A 530 12.39 -37.14 7.22
C ARG A 530 12.87 -37.79 5.94
N ASP A 531 13.98 -37.32 5.40
CA ASP A 531 14.65 -37.86 4.23
C ASP A 531 15.12 -39.31 4.48
#